data_85f1b372866d3bdda01b78db6104dd97
#
_entry.id   85f1b372866d3bdda01b78db6104dd97
#
_cell.length_a   1.000
_cell.length_b   1.000
_cell.length_c   1.000
_cell.angle_alpha   90.00
_cell.angle_beta   90.00
_cell.angle_gamma   90.00
#
_symmetry.space_group_name_H-M   'P 1'
#
loop_
_entity.id
_entity.type
_entity.pdbx_description
1 polymer ?
#
loop_
_entity_poly.entity_id
_entity_poly.type
_entity_poly.pdbx_seq_one_letter_code
_entity_poly.pdbx_strand_id
1 'polypeptide(L)'
;MMLPQNRFNFTPNKQRRRAKILKILVLLAGSAAAFAGGTALYRLGLRYVSSSDAVDHKTIRLLWEEKNYGEIIRVTDSILKKNPMDPHALVFNGFANFYTGVNQTSAEDKIFYIDAAVKSLRRAKLHSRPPLRGEADYILGKSYYHKGLHYADLSARYMLDSIQEKYIGQDSYEYLGLAFSSLGEYGESLKYFLKAGENNPSDLLFLTLAQTYYQLGDKASSEEYLMRAVNKSQDPLLTEKARFLLGDIYFQNKEYIKSEEQYLKVLEMNPQSPDTHFHLGEVYAALGDGVKARAYYRRALRIDPNHFGALRRLYN
;
A
#
# COMPACT_ATOMS: atom_id res chain seq x y z
N MET A 1 20.38 -16.25 29.09
CA MET A 1 19.27 -17.11 28.69
C MET A 1 18.52 -16.36 27.57
N MET A 2 18.87 -16.68 26.33
CA MET A 2 18.36 -15.95 25.15
C MET A 2 17.00 -16.52 24.74
N LEU A 3 16.00 -15.66 24.63
CA LEU A 3 14.67 -16.00 24.08
C LEU A 3 14.79 -16.21 22.56
N PRO A 4 14.12 -17.21 21.98
CA PRO A 4 14.17 -17.46 20.55
C PRO A 4 13.40 -16.39 19.80
N GLN A 5 14.05 -15.74 18.82
CA GLN A 5 13.43 -14.90 17.82
C GLN A 5 12.52 -15.76 16.95
N ASN A 6 11.22 -15.61 17.07
CA ASN A 6 10.26 -16.18 16.13
C ASN A 6 10.42 -15.52 14.75
N ARG A 7 11.27 -16.10 13.90
CA ARG A 7 11.30 -15.77 12.48
C ARG A 7 10.06 -16.39 11.83
N PHE A 8 9.08 -15.57 11.51
CA PHE A 8 7.98 -15.97 10.64
C PHE A 8 8.53 -16.33 9.26
N ASN A 9 8.70 -17.62 8.99
CA ASN A 9 9.06 -18.13 7.67
C ASN A 9 7.81 -18.13 6.78
N PHE A 10 7.73 -17.12 5.91
CA PHE A 10 6.67 -17.05 4.89
C PHE A 10 6.98 -17.98 3.72
N THR A 11 6.08 -18.91 3.42
CA THR A 11 6.16 -19.76 2.24
C THR A 11 6.01 -18.94 0.94
N PRO A 12 6.63 -19.36 -0.19
CA PRO A 12 6.56 -18.66 -1.48
C PRO A 12 5.12 -18.37 -1.98
N ASN A 13 4.15 -19.20 -1.59
CA ASN A 13 2.75 -19.03 -1.96
C ASN A 13 2.07 -17.87 -1.21
N LYS A 14 2.46 -17.60 0.04
CA LYS A 14 2.03 -16.40 0.79
C LYS A 14 2.53 -15.12 0.13
N GLN A 15 3.75 -15.12 -0.41
CA GLN A 15 4.27 -13.95 -1.12
C GLN A 15 3.49 -13.67 -2.42
N ARG A 16 3.12 -14.70 -3.19
CA ARG A 16 2.31 -14.54 -4.42
C ARG A 16 0.87 -14.08 -4.13
N ARG A 17 0.25 -14.58 -3.06
CA ARG A 17 -1.09 -14.10 -2.61
C ARG A 17 -1.00 -12.69 -2.04
N ARG A 18 0.00 -12.37 -1.22
CA ARG A 18 0.24 -11.00 -0.73
C ARG A 18 0.51 -10.03 -1.87
N ALA A 19 1.27 -10.42 -2.88
CA ALA A 19 1.49 -9.60 -4.07
C ALA A 19 0.19 -9.39 -4.88
N LYS A 20 -0.72 -10.37 -4.95
CA LYS A 20 -2.04 -10.22 -5.59
C LYS A 20 -2.95 -9.30 -4.77
N ILE A 21 -3.01 -9.46 -3.45
CA ILE A 21 -3.81 -8.61 -2.56
C ILE A 21 -3.26 -7.18 -2.56
N LEU A 22 -1.94 -7.03 -2.46
CA LEU A 22 -1.29 -5.72 -2.57
C LEU A 22 -1.55 -5.07 -3.95
N LYS A 23 -1.61 -5.85 -5.03
CA LYS A 23 -1.97 -5.35 -6.37
C LYS A 23 -3.41 -4.85 -6.44
N ILE A 24 -4.37 -5.54 -5.84
CA ILE A 24 -5.78 -5.12 -5.81
C ILE A 24 -5.93 -3.87 -4.94
N LEU A 25 -5.27 -3.82 -3.79
CA LEU A 25 -5.30 -2.68 -2.87
C LEU A 25 -4.65 -1.43 -3.50
N VAL A 26 -3.57 -1.61 -4.24
CA VAL A 26 -2.90 -0.54 -5.00
C VAL A 26 -3.76 -0.09 -6.19
N LEU A 27 -4.51 -0.98 -6.85
CA LEU A 27 -5.43 -0.62 -7.93
C LEU A 27 -6.63 0.22 -7.43
N LEU A 28 -7.20 -0.13 -6.27
CA LEU A 28 -8.32 0.61 -5.68
C LEU A 28 -7.88 1.98 -5.11
N ALA A 29 -6.75 2.04 -4.41
CA ALA A 29 -6.19 3.30 -3.94
C ALA A 29 -5.71 4.18 -5.11
N GLY A 30 -5.13 3.57 -6.16
CA GLY A 30 -4.68 4.26 -7.35
C GLY A 30 -5.81 4.92 -8.14
N SER A 31 -6.99 4.31 -8.21
CA SER A 31 -8.14 4.86 -8.95
C SER A 31 -8.77 6.08 -8.27
N ALA A 32 -8.92 6.06 -6.95
CA ALA A 32 -9.47 7.21 -6.19
C ALA A 32 -8.47 8.38 -6.11
N ALA A 33 -7.18 8.09 -5.88
CA ALA A 33 -6.13 9.10 -5.83
C ALA A 33 -5.86 9.75 -7.19
N ALA A 34 -5.97 8.99 -8.29
CA ALA A 34 -5.85 9.52 -9.65
C ALA A 34 -6.92 10.58 -9.96
N PHE A 35 -8.13 10.43 -9.40
CA PHE A 35 -9.22 11.37 -9.64
C PHE A 35 -9.00 12.73 -8.93
N ALA A 36 -8.56 12.71 -7.67
CA ALA A 36 -8.41 13.94 -6.88
C ALA A 36 -7.07 14.65 -7.11
N GLY A 37 -5.97 13.90 -7.28
CA GLY A 37 -4.65 14.45 -7.58
C GLY A 37 -4.61 15.17 -8.93
N GLY A 38 -5.29 14.63 -9.95
CA GLY A 38 -5.38 15.24 -11.28
C GLY A 38 -6.00 16.63 -11.27
N THR A 39 -7.03 16.86 -10.46
CA THR A 39 -7.73 18.17 -10.40
C THR A 39 -6.95 19.24 -9.65
N ALA A 40 -6.19 18.87 -8.63
CA ALA A 40 -5.34 19.82 -7.87
C ALA A 40 -4.13 20.26 -8.71
N LEU A 41 -3.46 19.32 -9.37
CA LEU A 41 -2.33 19.60 -10.27
C LEU A 41 -2.74 20.47 -11.46
N TYR A 42 -3.97 20.28 -11.97
CA TYR A 42 -4.54 21.10 -13.03
C TYR A 42 -4.68 22.57 -12.66
N ARG A 43 -5.25 22.89 -11.50
CA ARG A 43 -5.48 24.27 -11.05
C ARG A 43 -4.17 25.06 -10.83
N LEU A 44 -3.08 24.38 -10.52
CA LEU A 44 -1.77 24.97 -10.29
C LEU A 44 -0.96 25.13 -11.58
N GLY A 45 -1.06 24.19 -12.53
CA GLY A 45 -0.41 24.30 -13.86
C GLY A 45 -0.87 25.52 -14.67
N LEU A 46 -2.09 26.01 -14.37
CA LEU A 46 -2.64 27.22 -15.02
C LEU A 46 -1.88 28.54 -14.70
N ARG A 47 -1.09 28.59 -13.66
CA ARG A 47 -0.41 29.83 -13.21
C ARG A 47 0.98 30.07 -13.81
N TYR A 48 1.55 29.12 -14.55
CA TYR A 48 2.98 29.14 -14.90
C TYR A 48 3.33 29.21 -16.38
N VAL A 49 2.40 29.44 -17.29
CA VAL A 49 2.70 29.46 -18.73
C VAL A 49 3.21 30.85 -19.18
N SER A 50 4.46 30.93 -19.58
CA SER A 50 5.08 32.07 -20.26
C SER A 50 4.92 31.94 -21.79
N SER A 51 4.89 33.05 -22.49
CA SER A 51 4.30 33.22 -23.83
C SER A 51 5.10 32.78 -25.06
N SER A 52 6.31 32.24 -24.94
CA SER A 52 7.13 31.88 -26.12
C SER A 52 7.16 30.38 -26.51
N ASP A 53 6.84 29.48 -25.56
CA ASP A 53 6.69 28.04 -25.83
C ASP A 53 5.22 27.61 -25.79
N ALA A 54 4.34 28.52 -26.10
CA ALA A 54 2.92 28.52 -25.74
C ALA A 54 2.11 27.37 -26.40
N VAL A 55 2.53 26.83 -27.54
CA VAL A 55 1.74 25.83 -28.26
C VAL A 55 1.90 24.45 -27.62
N ASP A 56 3.13 24.04 -27.32
CA ASP A 56 3.42 22.70 -26.76
C ASP A 56 2.93 22.59 -25.31
N HIS A 57 3.11 23.62 -24.51
CA HIS A 57 2.63 23.66 -23.13
C HIS A 57 1.10 23.72 -23.02
N LYS A 58 0.43 24.40 -23.97
CA LYS A 58 -1.04 24.41 -24.07
C LYS A 58 -1.56 23.01 -24.38
N THR A 59 -0.91 22.31 -25.32
CA THR A 59 -1.25 20.93 -25.70
C THR A 59 -1.10 20.00 -24.52
N ILE A 60 0.01 20.05 -23.80
CA ILE A 60 0.22 19.21 -22.59
C ILE A 60 -0.90 19.42 -21.57
N ARG A 61 -1.34 20.67 -21.38
CA ARG A 61 -2.42 21.00 -20.44
C ARG A 61 -3.77 20.40 -20.87
N LEU A 62 -4.14 20.50 -22.12
CA LEU A 62 -5.39 19.91 -22.64
C LEU A 62 -5.37 18.38 -22.49
N LEU A 63 -4.27 17.75 -22.85
CA LEU A 63 -4.08 16.31 -22.68
C LEU A 63 -4.11 15.88 -21.21
N TRP A 64 -3.67 16.74 -20.29
CA TRP A 64 -3.76 16.48 -18.85
C TRP A 64 -5.20 16.49 -18.35
N GLU A 65 -6.03 17.44 -18.84
CA GLU A 65 -7.46 17.46 -18.54
C GLU A 65 -8.17 16.19 -19.01
N GLU A 66 -7.80 15.72 -20.19
CA GLU A 66 -8.31 14.47 -20.80
C GLU A 66 -7.73 13.20 -20.15
N LYS A 67 -6.74 13.33 -19.25
CA LYS A 67 -5.98 12.22 -18.66
C LYS A 67 -5.32 11.33 -19.71
N ASN A 68 -4.98 11.88 -20.85
CA ASN A 68 -4.33 11.17 -21.95
C ASN A 68 -2.82 11.09 -21.69
N TYR A 69 -2.44 10.30 -20.68
CA TYR A 69 -1.04 10.21 -20.24
C TYR A 69 -0.09 9.67 -21.31
N GLY A 70 -0.56 8.74 -22.16
CA GLY A 70 0.24 8.20 -23.25
C GLY A 70 0.65 9.29 -24.24
N GLU A 71 -0.28 10.16 -24.60
CA GLU A 71 -0.01 11.26 -25.52
C GLU A 71 0.85 12.34 -24.87
N ILE A 72 0.69 12.61 -23.56
CA ILE A 72 1.59 13.49 -22.82
C ILE A 72 3.02 12.97 -22.88
N ILE A 73 3.25 11.69 -22.67
CA ILE A 73 4.58 11.09 -22.77
C ILE A 73 5.15 11.33 -24.15
N ARG A 74 4.38 11.05 -25.22
CA ARG A 74 4.83 11.24 -26.61
C ARG A 74 5.21 12.68 -26.92
N VAL A 75 4.37 13.65 -26.52
CA VAL A 75 4.61 15.09 -26.74
C VAL A 75 5.82 15.55 -25.96
N THR A 76 5.90 15.22 -24.68
CA THR A 76 7.02 15.62 -23.81
C THR A 76 8.35 14.98 -24.25
N ASP A 77 8.35 13.73 -24.72
CA ASP A 77 9.53 13.09 -25.29
C ASP A 77 10.03 13.81 -26.55
N SER A 78 9.10 14.31 -27.38
CA SER A 78 9.46 15.12 -28.56
C SER A 78 10.13 16.44 -28.16
N ILE A 79 9.61 17.11 -27.11
CA ILE A 79 10.23 18.34 -26.57
C ILE A 79 11.61 18.01 -25.99
N LEU A 80 11.72 16.95 -25.19
CA LEU A 80 12.96 16.56 -24.50
C LEU A 80 14.06 16.07 -25.47
N LYS A 81 13.70 15.63 -26.70
CA LYS A 81 14.68 15.37 -27.77
C LYS A 81 15.35 16.66 -28.25
N LYS A 82 14.63 17.79 -28.29
CA LYS A 82 15.14 19.08 -28.74
C LYS A 82 15.81 19.84 -27.59
N ASN A 83 15.15 19.85 -26.41
CA ASN A 83 15.62 20.47 -25.19
C ASN A 83 15.59 19.44 -24.04
N PRO A 84 16.68 18.69 -23.82
CA PRO A 84 16.71 17.62 -22.83
C PRO A 84 16.46 18.04 -21.38
N MET A 85 16.58 19.33 -21.09
CA MET A 85 16.42 19.89 -19.75
C MET A 85 15.21 20.82 -19.64
N ASP A 86 14.24 20.73 -20.54
CA ASP A 86 13.03 21.52 -20.44
C ASP A 86 12.28 21.18 -19.12
N PRO A 87 12.15 22.11 -18.16
CA PRO A 87 11.64 21.79 -16.84
C PRO A 87 10.16 21.42 -16.84
N HIS A 88 9.35 22.03 -17.73
CA HIS A 88 7.93 21.72 -17.84
C HIS A 88 7.72 20.34 -18.46
N ALA A 89 8.40 20.06 -19.56
CA ALA A 89 8.33 18.75 -20.20
C ALA A 89 8.80 17.63 -19.26
N LEU A 90 9.87 17.85 -18.50
CA LEU A 90 10.35 16.87 -17.53
C LEU A 90 9.32 16.59 -16.41
N VAL A 91 8.67 17.62 -15.86
CA VAL A 91 7.67 17.41 -14.80
C VAL A 91 6.46 16.67 -15.34
N PHE A 92 5.87 17.10 -16.44
CA PHE A 92 4.69 16.44 -17.01
C PHE A 92 4.98 15.05 -17.59
N ASN A 93 6.19 14.83 -18.14
CA ASN A 93 6.65 13.50 -18.52
C ASN A 93 6.70 12.58 -17.30
N GLY A 94 7.26 13.06 -16.18
CA GLY A 94 7.32 12.32 -14.95
C GLY A 94 5.94 11.98 -14.38
N PHE A 95 5.03 12.93 -14.35
CA PHE A 95 3.66 12.71 -13.90
C PHE A 95 2.91 11.70 -14.78
N ALA A 96 2.98 11.88 -16.10
CA ALA A 96 2.30 10.98 -17.04
C ALA A 96 2.84 9.55 -16.95
N ASN A 97 4.15 9.38 -16.83
CA ASN A 97 4.76 8.07 -16.62
C ASN A 97 4.31 7.44 -15.28
N PHE A 98 4.25 8.21 -14.20
CA PHE A 98 3.75 7.71 -12.91
C PHE A 98 2.32 7.17 -13.03
N TYR A 99 1.38 7.98 -13.57
CA TYR A 99 -0.01 7.57 -13.70
C TYR A 99 -0.20 6.41 -14.68
N THR A 100 0.59 6.36 -15.75
CA THR A 100 0.61 5.20 -16.65
C THR A 100 1.11 3.96 -15.91
N GLY A 101 2.18 4.08 -15.13
CA GLY A 101 2.79 2.97 -14.40
C GLY A 101 1.89 2.37 -13.33
N VAL A 102 1.19 3.19 -12.54
CA VAL A 102 0.30 2.68 -11.48
C VAL A 102 -0.93 1.96 -12.04
N ASN A 103 -1.30 2.22 -13.29
CA ASN A 103 -2.42 1.57 -13.98
C ASN A 103 -1.99 0.25 -14.69
N GLN A 104 -0.70 -0.09 -14.72
CA GLN A 104 -0.25 -1.35 -15.33
C GLN A 104 -0.59 -2.56 -14.47
N THR A 105 -0.98 -3.65 -15.13
CA THR A 105 -1.22 -4.95 -14.48
C THR A 105 0.06 -5.78 -14.36
N SER A 106 0.98 -5.64 -15.32
CA SER A 106 2.30 -6.26 -15.29
C SER A 106 3.23 -5.54 -14.32
N ALA A 107 3.96 -6.29 -13.50
CA ALA A 107 4.94 -5.73 -12.58
C ALA A 107 6.14 -5.11 -13.34
N GLU A 108 6.53 -5.69 -14.47
CA GLU A 108 7.62 -5.21 -15.31
C GLU A 108 7.26 -3.86 -15.93
N ASP A 109 6.08 -3.78 -16.57
CA ASP A 109 5.63 -2.52 -17.18
C ASP A 109 5.45 -1.43 -16.12
N LYS A 110 4.90 -1.78 -14.95
CA LYS A 110 4.78 -0.84 -13.84
C LYS A 110 6.12 -0.24 -13.46
N ILE A 111 7.14 -1.09 -13.22
CA ILE A 111 8.47 -0.62 -12.83
C ILE A 111 9.12 0.19 -13.95
N PHE A 112 8.95 -0.19 -15.19
CA PHE A 112 9.46 0.57 -16.34
C PHE A 112 8.96 2.03 -16.33
N TYR A 113 7.65 2.23 -16.21
CA TYR A 113 7.07 3.57 -16.17
C TYR A 113 7.41 4.33 -14.88
N ILE A 114 7.43 3.66 -13.74
CA ILE A 114 7.83 4.29 -12.47
C ILE A 114 9.29 4.76 -12.52
N ASP A 115 10.20 3.99 -13.12
CA ASP A 115 11.59 4.39 -13.29
C ASP A 115 11.73 5.59 -14.24
N ALA A 116 10.94 5.62 -15.31
CA ALA A 116 10.88 6.77 -16.22
C ALA A 116 10.37 8.03 -15.48
N ALA A 117 9.33 7.89 -14.62
CA ALA A 117 8.83 8.97 -13.78
C ALA A 117 9.92 9.52 -12.86
N VAL A 118 10.59 8.64 -12.11
CA VAL A 118 11.69 9.02 -11.20
C VAL A 118 12.81 9.73 -11.95
N LYS A 119 13.21 9.21 -13.12
CA LYS A 119 14.27 9.80 -13.95
C LYS A 119 13.90 11.23 -14.38
N SER A 120 12.70 11.43 -14.89
CA SER A 120 12.26 12.74 -15.40
C SER A 120 12.11 13.75 -14.26
N LEU A 121 11.48 13.38 -13.15
CA LEU A 121 11.28 14.28 -12.01
C LEU A 121 12.60 14.64 -11.31
N ARG A 122 13.51 13.70 -11.15
CA ARG A 122 14.83 14.00 -10.59
C ARG A 122 15.63 14.96 -11.47
N ARG A 123 15.52 14.82 -12.80
CA ARG A 123 16.14 15.79 -13.73
C ARG A 123 15.48 17.16 -13.63
N ALA A 124 14.16 17.23 -13.50
CA ALA A 124 13.45 18.50 -13.27
C ALA A 124 13.96 19.20 -12.02
N LYS A 125 14.24 18.47 -10.96
CA LYS A 125 14.77 19.03 -9.69
C LYS A 125 16.21 19.56 -9.78
N LEU A 126 16.93 19.32 -10.86
CA LEU A 126 18.24 19.97 -11.09
C LEU A 126 18.12 21.45 -11.44
N HIS A 127 16.93 21.92 -11.84
CA HIS A 127 16.69 23.35 -12.02
C HIS A 127 16.60 24.05 -10.64
N SER A 128 17.08 25.28 -10.58
CA SER A 128 17.05 26.08 -9.36
C SER A 128 15.62 26.38 -8.88
N ARG A 129 14.67 26.48 -9.81
CA ARG A 129 13.23 26.70 -9.54
C ARG A 129 12.40 25.83 -10.48
N PRO A 130 12.28 24.52 -10.23
CA PRO A 130 11.47 23.67 -11.06
C PRO A 130 9.98 24.02 -10.89
N PRO A 131 9.18 23.92 -11.97
CA PRO A 131 7.74 24.10 -11.85
C PRO A 131 7.15 22.96 -11.01
N LEU A 132 6.05 23.24 -10.30
CA LEU A 132 5.30 22.24 -9.53
C LEU A 132 6.20 21.40 -8.59
N ARG A 133 7.10 22.09 -7.86
CA ARG A 133 8.13 21.42 -7.05
C ARG A 133 7.55 20.52 -5.98
N GLY A 134 6.55 21.00 -5.24
CA GLY A 134 5.89 20.20 -4.21
C GLY A 134 5.17 18.98 -4.78
N GLU A 135 4.48 19.15 -5.92
CA GLU A 135 3.82 18.06 -6.65
C GLU A 135 4.83 17.06 -7.21
N ALA A 136 5.96 17.54 -7.70
CA ALA A 136 7.03 16.68 -8.18
C ALA A 136 7.62 15.83 -7.04
N ASP A 137 7.81 16.41 -5.87
CA ASP A 137 8.25 15.68 -4.67
C ASP A 137 7.19 14.66 -4.20
N TYR A 138 5.92 15.04 -4.21
CA TYR A 138 4.82 14.11 -3.91
C TYR A 138 4.80 12.91 -4.86
N ILE A 139 4.90 13.13 -6.17
CA ILE A 139 4.93 12.03 -7.15
C ILE A 139 6.22 11.21 -7.03
N LEU A 140 7.36 11.83 -6.70
CA LEU A 140 8.60 11.09 -6.41
C LEU A 140 8.43 10.19 -5.18
N GLY A 141 7.85 10.70 -4.09
CA GLY A 141 7.57 9.91 -2.90
C GLY A 141 6.71 8.69 -3.20
N LYS A 142 5.60 8.88 -3.96
CA LYS A 142 4.75 7.77 -4.42
C LYS A 142 5.51 6.81 -5.33
N SER A 143 6.30 7.33 -6.25
CA SER A 143 7.10 6.50 -7.18
C SER A 143 8.07 5.60 -6.42
N TYR A 144 8.77 6.12 -5.42
CA TYR A 144 9.68 5.33 -4.60
C TYR A 144 8.96 4.28 -3.74
N TYR A 145 7.77 4.60 -3.21
CA TYR A 145 6.94 3.60 -2.55
C TYR A 145 6.61 2.42 -3.48
N HIS A 146 6.21 2.71 -4.72
CA HIS A 146 5.90 1.68 -5.71
C HIS A 146 7.12 0.89 -6.21
N LYS A 147 8.33 1.42 -6.07
CA LYS A 147 9.58 0.68 -6.31
C LYS A 147 9.86 -0.40 -5.26
N GLY A 148 9.23 -0.30 -4.09
CA GLY A 148 9.27 -1.32 -3.06
C GLY A 148 10.05 -0.93 -1.80
N LEU A 149 10.16 -1.90 -0.90
CA LEU A 149 10.61 -1.74 0.48
C LEU A 149 12.00 -1.07 0.61
N HIS A 150 12.91 -1.39 -0.31
CA HIS A 150 14.28 -0.84 -0.29
C HIS A 150 14.37 0.68 -0.56
N TYR A 151 13.26 1.29 -0.97
CA TYR A 151 13.18 2.72 -1.26
C TYR A 151 12.23 3.47 -0.30
N ALA A 152 11.89 2.85 0.83
CA ALA A 152 10.95 3.43 1.80
C ALA A 152 11.47 4.74 2.40
N ASP A 153 12.78 4.85 2.63
CA ASP A 153 13.46 6.05 3.09
C ASP A 153 13.31 7.21 2.10
N LEU A 154 13.53 6.95 0.81
CA LEU A 154 13.34 7.94 -0.25
C LEU A 154 11.87 8.32 -0.40
N SER A 155 10.96 7.36 -0.27
CA SER A 155 9.53 7.62 -0.27
C SER A 155 9.14 8.60 0.85
N ALA A 156 9.54 8.32 2.09
CA ALA A 156 9.27 9.19 3.24
C ALA A 156 9.89 10.58 3.04
N ARG A 157 11.16 10.64 2.63
CA ARG A 157 11.88 11.89 2.41
C ARG A 157 11.18 12.78 1.40
N TYR A 158 10.87 12.28 0.20
CA TYR A 158 10.22 13.09 -0.83
C TYR A 158 8.80 13.51 -0.45
N MET A 159 8.05 12.69 0.29
CA MET A 159 6.77 13.09 0.85
C MET A 159 6.90 14.23 1.87
N LEU A 160 7.92 14.19 2.73
CA LEU A 160 8.20 15.27 3.67
C LEU A 160 8.64 16.55 2.96
N ASP A 161 9.50 16.43 1.93
CA ASP A 161 9.91 17.56 1.08
C ASP A 161 8.68 18.22 0.42
N SER A 162 7.72 17.41 -0.08
CA SER A 162 6.46 17.92 -0.64
C SER A 162 5.64 18.74 0.36
N ILE A 163 5.52 18.26 1.59
CA ILE A 163 4.80 18.97 2.67
C ILE A 163 5.53 20.28 3.03
N GLN A 164 6.87 20.25 3.06
CA GLN A 164 7.68 21.45 3.31
C GLN A 164 7.50 22.51 2.20
N GLU A 165 7.34 22.09 0.95
CA GLU A 165 7.00 22.93 -0.19
C GLU A 165 5.51 23.35 -0.20
N LYS A 166 4.77 23.08 0.89
CA LYS A 166 3.35 23.41 1.10
C LYS A 166 2.40 22.71 0.12
N TYR A 167 2.80 21.57 -0.41
CA TYR A 167 1.92 20.69 -1.15
C TYR A 167 1.59 19.45 -0.33
N ILE A 168 0.29 19.25 -0.07
CA ILE A 168 -0.25 18.07 0.62
C ILE A 168 -1.29 17.45 -0.30
N GLY A 169 -0.93 16.36 -0.94
CA GLY A 169 -1.88 15.54 -1.70
C GLY A 169 -2.83 14.80 -0.76
N GLN A 170 -3.97 14.37 -1.29
CA GLN A 170 -5.03 13.73 -0.50
C GLN A 170 -4.54 12.51 0.29
N ASP A 171 -3.61 11.75 -0.25
CA ASP A 171 -3.04 10.52 0.31
C ASP A 171 -1.60 10.68 0.85
N SER A 172 -1.09 11.94 0.97
CA SER A 172 0.27 12.20 1.43
C SER A 172 0.58 11.56 2.77
N TYR A 173 -0.33 11.66 3.73
CA TYR A 173 -0.15 11.10 5.06
C TYR A 173 -0.27 9.57 5.07
N GLU A 174 -1.11 8.97 4.21
CA GLU A 174 -1.16 7.52 4.05
C GLU A 174 0.19 6.98 3.52
N TYR A 175 0.74 7.61 2.46
CA TYR A 175 2.04 7.20 1.92
C TYR A 175 3.18 7.40 2.92
N LEU A 176 3.15 8.47 3.73
CA LEU A 176 4.10 8.64 4.83
C LEU A 176 3.99 7.53 5.87
N GLY A 177 2.78 7.24 6.32
CA GLY A 177 2.53 6.14 7.25
C GLY A 177 3.03 4.80 6.70
N LEU A 178 2.74 4.49 5.43
CA LEU A 178 3.19 3.29 4.76
C LEU A 178 4.72 3.22 4.62
N ALA A 179 5.37 4.35 4.30
CA ALA A 179 6.82 4.42 4.19
C ALA A 179 7.50 4.18 5.55
N PHE A 180 7.05 4.85 6.61
CA PHE A 180 7.57 4.65 7.97
C PHE A 180 7.27 3.23 8.51
N SER A 181 6.10 2.67 8.21
CA SER A 181 5.80 1.26 8.52
C SER A 181 6.78 0.31 7.84
N SER A 182 7.14 0.60 6.59
CA SER A 182 8.12 -0.18 5.83
C SER A 182 9.53 -0.10 6.41
N LEU A 183 9.86 1.01 7.07
CA LEU A 183 11.13 1.21 7.79
C LEU A 183 11.12 0.58 9.19
N GLY A 184 9.98 0.09 9.68
CA GLY A 184 9.81 -0.40 11.05
C GLY A 184 9.64 0.71 12.08
N GLU A 185 9.50 1.95 11.65
CA GLU A 185 9.30 3.13 12.49
C GLU A 185 7.81 3.32 12.80
N TYR A 186 7.25 2.35 13.54
CA TYR A 186 5.80 2.26 13.76
C TYR A 186 5.20 3.44 14.52
N GLY A 187 5.98 4.12 15.37
CA GLY A 187 5.54 5.34 16.06
C GLY A 187 5.29 6.50 15.10
N GLU A 188 6.21 6.77 14.18
CA GLU A 188 6.01 7.77 13.14
C GLU A 188 4.92 7.34 12.14
N SER A 189 4.90 6.06 11.77
CA SER A 189 3.84 5.49 10.94
C SER A 189 2.46 5.77 11.52
N LEU A 190 2.25 5.49 12.81
CA LEU A 190 0.98 5.74 13.52
C LEU A 190 0.58 7.21 13.47
N LYS A 191 1.53 8.11 13.74
CA LYS A 191 1.30 9.56 13.71
C LYS A 191 0.74 10.03 12.36
N TYR A 192 1.30 9.53 11.26
CA TYR A 192 0.85 9.90 9.92
C TYR A 192 -0.46 9.21 9.52
N PHE A 193 -0.68 7.96 9.90
CA PHE A 193 -1.97 7.31 9.67
C PHE A 193 -3.11 7.95 10.45
N LEU A 194 -2.88 8.42 11.68
CA LEU A 194 -3.87 9.19 12.43
C LEU A 194 -4.23 10.49 11.72
N LYS A 195 -3.24 11.23 11.20
CA LYS A 195 -3.50 12.41 10.36
C LYS A 195 -4.28 12.10 9.09
N ALA A 196 -3.98 10.97 8.43
CA ALA A 196 -4.74 10.53 7.27
C ALA A 196 -6.20 10.23 7.63
N GLY A 197 -6.45 9.74 8.85
CA GLY A 197 -7.78 9.39 9.36
C GLY A 197 -8.67 10.56 9.78
N GLU A 198 -8.13 11.78 9.89
CA GLU A 198 -8.90 12.95 10.31
C GLU A 198 -10.04 13.32 9.33
N ASN A 199 -9.87 13.01 8.05
CA ASN A 199 -10.81 13.33 6.99
C ASN A 199 -11.32 12.08 6.27
N ASN A 200 -12.40 11.49 6.79
CA ASN A 200 -13.09 10.36 6.17
C ASN A 200 -12.18 9.13 5.89
N PRO A 201 -11.76 8.43 6.94
CA PRO A 201 -10.84 7.30 6.83
C PRO A 201 -11.39 6.18 5.96
N SER A 202 -10.56 5.62 5.08
CA SER A 202 -10.88 4.45 4.28
C SER A 202 -10.91 3.18 5.15
N ASP A 203 -11.62 2.15 4.67
CA ASP A 203 -11.63 0.82 5.32
C ASP A 203 -10.21 0.25 5.43
N LEU A 204 -9.41 0.47 4.39
CA LEU A 204 -8.01 0.06 4.38
C LEU A 204 -7.19 0.76 5.45
N LEU A 205 -7.45 2.04 5.71
CA LEU A 205 -6.75 2.80 6.74
C LEU A 205 -7.03 2.24 8.15
N PHE A 206 -8.27 1.80 8.44
CA PHE A 206 -8.56 1.12 9.71
C PHE A 206 -7.73 -0.14 9.89
N LEU A 207 -7.63 -0.97 8.85
CA LEU A 207 -6.82 -2.18 8.90
C LEU A 207 -5.33 -1.86 9.10
N THR A 208 -4.84 -0.81 8.45
CA THR A 208 -3.43 -0.39 8.53
C THR A 208 -3.11 0.19 9.91
N LEU A 209 -4.01 1.01 10.48
CA LEU A 209 -3.91 1.49 11.86
C LEU A 209 -3.88 0.34 12.85
N ALA A 210 -4.79 -0.64 12.71
CA ALA A 210 -4.82 -1.81 13.56
C ALA A 210 -3.50 -2.60 13.52
N GLN A 211 -2.96 -2.81 12.33
CA GLN A 211 -1.66 -3.49 12.16
C GLN A 211 -0.51 -2.70 12.81
N THR A 212 -0.55 -1.38 12.69
CA THR A 212 0.48 -0.51 13.29
C THR A 212 0.42 -0.55 14.83
N TYR A 213 -0.77 -0.47 15.41
CA TYR A 213 -0.97 -0.65 16.85
C TYR A 213 -0.51 -2.03 17.35
N TYR A 214 -0.81 -3.08 16.59
CA TYR A 214 -0.33 -4.43 16.90
C TYR A 214 1.20 -4.51 16.93
N GLN A 215 1.88 -3.88 15.96
CA GLN A 215 3.36 -3.84 15.94
C GLN A 215 3.94 -3.05 17.12
N LEU A 216 3.22 -2.05 17.60
CA LEU A 216 3.57 -1.28 18.82
C LEU A 216 3.26 -2.03 20.10
N GLY A 217 2.59 -3.19 20.04
CA GLY A 217 2.17 -3.98 21.21
C GLY A 217 0.86 -3.52 21.84
N ASP A 218 0.21 -2.49 21.31
CA ASP A 218 -1.10 -2.02 21.77
C ASP A 218 -2.21 -2.85 21.14
N LYS A 219 -2.46 -4.00 21.75
CA LYS A 219 -3.48 -4.94 21.29
C LYS A 219 -4.91 -4.40 21.43
N ALA A 220 -5.15 -3.55 22.44
CA ALA A 220 -6.49 -2.99 22.69
C ALA A 220 -6.90 -2.04 21.56
N SER A 221 -6.02 -1.09 21.19
CA SER A 221 -6.27 -0.21 20.06
C SER A 221 -6.31 -0.99 18.74
N SER A 222 -5.46 -2.01 18.58
CA SER A 222 -5.50 -2.88 17.40
C SER A 222 -6.85 -3.57 17.24
N GLU A 223 -7.38 -4.16 18.32
CA GLU A 223 -8.71 -4.80 18.33
C GLU A 223 -9.81 -3.80 17.96
N GLU A 224 -9.80 -2.60 18.55
CA GLU A 224 -10.79 -1.56 18.25
C GLU A 224 -10.79 -1.19 16.74
N TYR A 225 -9.62 -0.95 16.16
CA TYR A 225 -9.53 -0.60 14.75
C TYR A 225 -9.88 -1.76 13.81
N LEU A 226 -9.59 -3.02 14.18
CA LEU A 226 -10.03 -4.21 13.46
C LEU A 226 -11.55 -4.35 13.47
N MET A 227 -12.18 -4.10 14.63
CA MET A 227 -13.65 -4.11 14.73
C MET A 227 -14.28 -3.01 13.88
N ARG A 228 -13.67 -1.83 13.81
CA ARG A 228 -14.12 -0.77 12.89
C ARG A 228 -13.98 -1.21 11.42
N ALA A 229 -12.87 -1.86 11.04
CA ALA A 229 -12.67 -2.40 9.70
C ALA A 229 -13.74 -3.44 9.35
N VAL A 230 -14.03 -4.39 10.25
CA VAL A 230 -15.05 -5.42 10.05
C VAL A 230 -16.45 -4.82 9.89
N ASN A 231 -16.79 -3.79 10.69
CA ASN A 231 -18.14 -3.22 10.71
C ASN A 231 -18.43 -2.24 9.57
N LYS A 232 -17.40 -1.60 9.03
CA LYS A 232 -17.53 -0.57 7.99
C LYS A 232 -17.21 -1.09 6.60
N SER A 233 -16.34 -2.09 6.47
CA SER A 233 -15.88 -2.54 5.17
C SER A 233 -16.97 -3.27 4.40
N GLN A 234 -17.12 -2.89 3.14
CA GLN A 234 -17.87 -3.64 2.14
C GLN A 234 -16.98 -4.54 1.29
N ASP A 235 -15.66 -4.49 1.50
CA ASP A 235 -14.70 -5.37 0.83
C ASP A 235 -14.56 -6.68 1.61
N PRO A 236 -15.01 -7.83 1.03
CA PRO A 236 -14.91 -9.13 1.70
C PRO A 236 -13.47 -9.51 2.05
N LEU A 237 -12.48 -9.11 1.22
CA LEU A 237 -11.07 -9.44 1.48
C LEU A 237 -10.51 -8.68 2.67
N LEU A 238 -10.88 -7.40 2.83
CA LEU A 238 -10.51 -6.62 4.01
C LEU A 238 -11.17 -7.18 5.27
N THR A 239 -12.46 -7.54 5.18
CA THR A 239 -13.20 -8.14 6.29
C THR A 239 -12.61 -9.49 6.70
N GLU A 240 -12.29 -10.37 5.74
CA GLU A 240 -11.62 -11.66 5.99
C GLU A 240 -10.31 -11.42 6.75
N LYS A 241 -9.49 -10.50 6.27
CA LYS A 241 -8.19 -10.19 6.87
C LYS A 241 -8.32 -9.60 8.27
N ALA A 242 -9.27 -8.69 8.48
CA ALA A 242 -9.50 -8.10 9.80
C ALA A 242 -9.96 -9.15 10.81
N ARG A 243 -10.89 -10.04 10.43
CA ARG A 243 -11.33 -11.15 11.29
C ARG A 243 -10.21 -12.14 11.60
N PHE A 244 -9.37 -12.46 10.62
CA PHE A 244 -8.21 -13.33 10.86
C PHE A 244 -7.27 -12.73 11.92
N LEU A 245 -6.96 -11.44 11.82
CA LEU A 245 -6.12 -10.73 12.79
C LEU A 245 -6.78 -10.62 14.17
N LEU A 246 -8.11 -10.42 14.24
CA LEU A 246 -8.86 -10.51 15.51
C LEU A 246 -8.72 -11.88 16.16
N GLY A 247 -8.86 -12.94 15.37
CA GLY A 247 -8.63 -14.31 15.82
C GLY A 247 -7.24 -14.49 16.44
N ASP A 248 -6.20 -13.94 15.79
CA ASP A 248 -4.82 -14.00 16.30
C ASP A 248 -4.67 -13.24 17.63
N ILE A 249 -5.26 -12.02 17.74
CA ILE A 249 -5.21 -11.23 18.96
C ILE A 249 -5.90 -11.96 20.12
N TYR A 250 -7.11 -12.47 19.90
CA TYR A 250 -7.85 -13.22 20.91
C TYR A 250 -7.12 -14.50 21.33
N PHE A 251 -6.50 -15.21 20.39
CA PHE A 251 -5.68 -16.38 20.70
C PHE A 251 -4.51 -16.04 21.63
N GLN A 252 -3.78 -14.96 21.31
CA GLN A 252 -2.65 -14.50 22.11
C GLN A 252 -3.08 -14.00 23.51
N ASN A 253 -4.28 -13.47 23.61
CA ASN A 253 -4.89 -13.06 24.88
C ASN A 253 -5.51 -14.24 25.66
N LYS A 254 -5.42 -15.48 25.11
CA LYS A 254 -6.05 -16.71 25.66
C LYS A 254 -7.58 -16.66 25.68
N GLU A 255 -8.18 -15.80 24.90
CA GLU A 255 -9.63 -15.69 24.70
C GLU A 255 -10.07 -16.66 23.60
N TYR A 256 -9.84 -17.95 23.81
CA TYR A 256 -9.91 -18.98 22.78
C TYR A 256 -11.29 -19.09 22.13
N ILE A 257 -12.37 -18.87 22.88
CA ILE A 257 -13.74 -18.91 22.33
C ILE A 257 -13.98 -17.76 21.35
N LYS A 258 -13.51 -16.55 21.67
CA LYS A 258 -13.60 -15.42 20.74
C LYS A 258 -12.71 -15.64 19.51
N SER A 259 -11.53 -16.23 19.70
CA SER A 259 -10.62 -16.59 18.61
C SER A 259 -11.29 -17.59 17.64
N GLU A 260 -11.90 -18.66 18.19
CA GLU A 260 -12.66 -19.64 17.41
C GLU A 260 -13.75 -18.97 16.58
N GLU A 261 -14.56 -18.10 17.19
CA GLU A 261 -15.63 -17.39 16.52
C GLU A 261 -15.13 -16.59 15.31
N GLN A 262 -14.03 -15.85 15.47
CA GLN A 262 -13.50 -15.06 14.35
C GLN A 262 -12.95 -15.94 13.22
N TYR A 263 -12.22 -17.01 13.54
CA TYR A 263 -11.71 -17.92 12.53
C TYR A 263 -12.82 -18.71 11.81
N LEU A 264 -13.90 -19.08 12.50
CA LEU A 264 -15.07 -19.69 11.86
C LEU A 264 -15.72 -18.73 10.86
N LYS A 265 -15.86 -17.44 11.21
CA LYS A 265 -16.34 -16.40 10.28
C LYS A 265 -15.42 -16.20 9.08
N VAL A 266 -14.10 -16.38 9.25
CA VAL A 266 -13.17 -16.42 8.11
C VAL A 266 -13.44 -17.60 7.20
N LEU A 267 -13.70 -18.81 7.76
CA LEU A 267 -13.99 -19.99 6.97
C LEU A 267 -15.35 -19.94 6.24
N GLU A 268 -16.33 -19.20 6.78
CA GLU A 268 -17.58 -18.91 6.07
C GLU A 268 -17.33 -18.10 4.80
N MET A 269 -16.36 -17.16 4.83
CA MET A 269 -15.98 -16.33 3.68
C MET A 269 -14.98 -17.05 2.74
N ASN A 270 -14.08 -17.83 3.30
CA ASN A 270 -13.00 -18.53 2.60
C ASN A 270 -12.78 -19.94 3.17
N PRO A 271 -13.60 -20.92 2.78
CA PRO A 271 -13.48 -22.31 3.27
C PRO A 271 -12.16 -23.00 2.93
N GLN A 272 -11.42 -22.47 1.95
CA GLN A 272 -10.17 -23.04 1.46
C GLN A 272 -8.93 -22.31 2.02
N SER A 273 -9.03 -21.70 3.21
CA SER A 273 -7.90 -21.08 3.90
C SER A 273 -7.14 -22.12 4.75
N PRO A 274 -5.95 -22.60 4.33
CA PRO A 274 -5.19 -23.58 5.11
C PRO A 274 -4.68 -22.98 6.42
N ASP A 275 -4.30 -21.69 6.41
CA ASP A 275 -3.85 -20.96 7.61
C ASP A 275 -4.97 -20.89 8.66
N THR A 276 -6.22 -20.61 8.25
CA THR A 276 -7.34 -20.53 9.18
C THR A 276 -7.68 -21.89 9.78
N HIS A 277 -7.64 -22.96 8.98
CA HIS A 277 -7.78 -24.32 9.52
C HIS A 277 -6.66 -24.66 10.50
N PHE A 278 -5.42 -24.29 10.22
CA PHE A 278 -4.32 -24.49 11.14
C PHE A 278 -4.53 -23.75 12.46
N HIS A 279 -4.90 -22.46 12.42
CA HIS A 279 -5.14 -21.65 13.63
C HIS A 279 -6.32 -22.15 14.46
N LEU A 280 -7.40 -22.66 13.83
CA LEU A 280 -8.46 -23.36 14.56
C LEU A 280 -7.94 -24.63 15.24
N GLY A 281 -7.05 -25.35 14.61
CA GLY A 281 -6.35 -26.49 15.23
C GLY A 281 -5.58 -26.06 16.48
N GLU A 282 -4.87 -24.93 16.43
CA GLU A 282 -4.17 -24.36 17.60
C GLU A 282 -5.15 -23.96 18.72
N VAL A 283 -6.29 -23.36 18.35
CA VAL A 283 -7.35 -22.98 19.32
C VAL A 283 -7.87 -24.22 20.04
N TYR A 284 -8.24 -25.30 19.30
CA TYR A 284 -8.75 -26.53 19.91
C TYR A 284 -7.69 -27.27 20.72
N ALA A 285 -6.42 -27.21 20.30
CA ALA A 285 -5.32 -27.75 21.12
C ALA A 285 -5.19 -27.00 22.45
N ALA A 286 -5.32 -25.68 22.43
CA ALA A 286 -5.29 -24.84 23.63
C ALA A 286 -6.51 -25.06 24.56
N LEU A 287 -7.68 -25.41 23.98
CA LEU A 287 -8.90 -25.79 24.70
C LEU A 287 -8.86 -27.23 25.22
N GLY A 288 -7.82 -28.02 24.89
CA GLY A 288 -7.68 -29.42 25.31
C GLY A 288 -8.41 -30.43 24.40
N ASP A 289 -9.06 -29.99 23.32
CA ASP A 289 -9.72 -30.87 22.35
C ASP A 289 -8.75 -31.35 21.26
N GLY A 290 -7.90 -32.30 21.63
CA GLY A 290 -6.90 -32.85 20.71
C GLY A 290 -7.50 -33.60 19.51
N VAL A 291 -8.76 -34.03 19.58
CA VAL A 291 -9.44 -34.71 18.45
C VAL A 291 -9.78 -33.68 17.37
N LYS A 292 -10.45 -32.60 17.78
CA LYS A 292 -10.75 -31.50 16.84
C LYS A 292 -9.47 -30.82 16.34
N ALA A 293 -8.48 -30.60 17.19
CA ALA A 293 -7.20 -30.04 16.78
C ALA A 293 -6.58 -30.82 15.60
N ARG A 294 -6.44 -32.13 15.75
CA ARG A 294 -5.92 -32.99 14.68
C ARG A 294 -6.80 -33.00 13.41
N ALA A 295 -8.11 -32.90 13.56
CA ALA A 295 -9.02 -32.83 12.43
C ALA A 295 -8.77 -31.54 11.61
N TYR A 296 -8.59 -30.39 12.28
CA TYR A 296 -8.32 -29.13 11.62
C TYR A 296 -6.92 -29.06 11.00
N TYR A 297 -5.88 -29.62 11.64
CA TYR A 297 -4.54 -29.72 11.02
C TYR A 297 -4.57 -30.58 9.73
N ARG A 298 -5.34 -31.69 9.73
CA ARG A 298 -5.52 -32.53 8.53
C ARG A 298 -6.26 -31.78 7.41
N ARG A 299 -7.23 -30.92 7.77
CA ARG A 299 -7.91 -30.06 6.78
C ARG A 299 -6.94 -29.05 6.17
N ALA A 300 -6.10 -28.42 6.97
CA ALA A 300 -5.06 -27.51 6.49
C ALA A 300 -4.14 -28.22 5.47
N LEU A 301 -3.67 -29.45 5.78
CA LEU A 301 -2.82 -30.23 4.89
C LEU A 301 -3.52 -30.73 3.62
N ARG A 302 -4.83 -30.97 3.67
CA ARG A 302 -5.60 -31.33 2.47
C ARG A 302 -5.64 -30.19 1.46
N ILE A 303 -5.66 -28.96 1.94
CA ILE A 303 -5.69 -27.72 1.11
C ILE A 303 -4.28 -27.35 0.67
N ASP A 304 -3.32 -27.37 1.59
CA ASP A 304 -1.90 -27.13 1.33
C ASP A 304 -1.05 -28.26 1.95
N PRO A 305 -0.67 -29.28 1.16
CA PRO A 305 0.14 -30.40 1.64
C PRO A 305 1.48 -30.00 2.24
N ASN A 306 1.97 -28.79 1.92
CA ASN A 306 3.24 -28.26 2.41
C ASN A 306 3.07 -27.26 3.57
N HIS A 307 1.91 -27.20 4.20
CA HIS A 307 1.67 -26.30 5.32
C HIS A 307 2.52 -26.70 6.52
N PHE A 308 3.65 -26.03 6.69
CA PHE A 308 4.69 -26.39 7.67
C PHE A 308 4.15 -26.49 9.11
N GLY A 309 3.31 -25.56 9.56
CA GLY A 309 2.74 -25.57 10.91
C GLY A 309 1.92 -26.84 11.17
N ALA A 310 1.05 -27.23 10.23
CA ALA A 310 0.19 -28.40 10.37
C ALA A 310 1.00 -29.71 10.29
N LEU A 311 2.00 -29.80 9.41
CA LEU A 311 2.94 -30.93 9.37
C LEU A 311 3.62 -31.12 10.71
N ARG A 312 4.18 -30.06 11.27
CA ARG A 312 4.86 -30.11 12.56
C ARG A 312 3.95 -30.58 13.70
N ARG A 313 2.67 -30.18 13.69
CA ARG A 313 1.70 -30.57 14.75
C ARG A 313 1.20 -32.00 14.65
N LEU A 314 1.24 -32.60 13.46
CA LEU A 314 0.75 -33.97 13.26
C LEU A 314 1.85 -35.03 13.31
N TYR A 315 3.07 -34.68 12.98
CA TYR A 315 4.16 -35.64 12.78
C TYR A 315 5.38 -35.44 13.71
N ASN A 316 5.39 -34.37 14.54
CA ASN A 316 6.34 -34.15 15.61
C ASN A 316 5.62 -34.09 16.97
#